data_9594697f49bcdd5cef3a1041e59bb7eb
#
_entry.id   9594697f49bcdd5cef3a1041e59bb7eb
#
_cell.length_a   1.000
_cell.length_b   1.000
_cell.length_c   1.000
_cell.angle_alpha   90.00
_cell.angle_beta   90.00
_cell.angle_gamma   90.00
#
_symmetry.space_group_name_H-M   'P 1'
#
loop_
_entity.id
_entity.type
_entity.pdbx_description
1 polymer ?
#
loop_
_entity_poly.entity_id
_entity_poly.type
_entity_poly.pdbx_seq_one_letter_code
_entity_poly.pdbx_strand_id
1 'polypeptide(L)'
;MLSEKSRPIIEATLPLVGSRIGAITVDFYQRLFSAHPQLLDGLFSRSNQRSGDQQRALAGSIAAFATHLVNNPGTLPEKVLSRIAHKHASLGITEEQYDVVYEHLFAAIAADLAEVITPGIAEAWTEVYWLMADALIKLEKDLYASQANSKMWMPWRVTAKEPAGTDAMTFTLEPADDTPVTPAVPGQYISVKVRLSDGLRQVRQYSLSGDSGTSRTFTTKLNDGGEVSTALHAGVEPGDILEISNPYGEITLKEGAGPVILASAGIGCTPTASILRSLAEAGTDRQVLVLHAEKAMDNWALSGQMTADAAAIDADLKLWLETPYAAATQGFMSLREVDVPADASLYLCGPLPFMKKIRDEAIEAGIPATRIHYEVFGPDVWLAN
;
A
#
# COMPACT_ATOMS: atom_id res chain seq x y z
N MET A 1 -7.02 -5.35 -24.83
CA MET A 1 -7.19 -6.81 -24.81
C MET A 1 -6.06 -7.42 -25.61
N LEU A 2 -5.45 -8.53 -25.11
CA LEU A 2 -4.36 -9.19 -25.81
C LEU A 2 -4.87 -9.71 -27.16
N SER A 3 -4.13 -9.40 -28.24
CA SER A 3 -4.49 -9.81 -29.60
C SER A 3 -4.43 -11.33 -29.79
N GLU A 4 -5.20 -11.84 -30.75
CA GLU A 4 -5.16 -13.26 -31.12
C GLU A 4 -3.78 -13.68 -31.63
N LYS A 5 -3.01 -12.75 -32.24
CA LYS A 5 -1.63 -12.96 -32.67
C LYS A 5 -0.68 -13.15 -31.50
N SER A 6 -0.78 -12.30 -30.48
CA SER A 6 0.17 -12.27 -29.35
C SER A 6 -0.14 -13.32 -28.30
N ARG A 7 -1.40 -13.70 -28.10
CA ARG A 7 -1.81 -14.66 -27.05
C ARG A 7 -0.99 -15.95 -27.05
N PRO A 8 -0.90 -16.73 -28.17
CA PRO A 8 -0.16 -17.99 -28.16
C PRO A 8 1.34 -17.79 -27.91
N ILE A 9 1.89 -16.62 -28.30
CA ILE A 9 3.28 -16.27 -28.03
C ILE A 9 3.49 -16.01 -26.54
N ILE A 10 2.60 -15.26 -25.90
CA ILE A 10 2.67 -15.01 -24.46
C ILE A 10 2.49 -16.31 -23.67
N GLU A 11 1.51 -17.14 -24.01
CA GLU A 11 1.31 -18.46 -23.38
C GLU A 11 2.60 -19.32 -23.44
N ALA A 12 3.25 -19.36 -24.58
CA ALA A 12 4.47 -20.15 -24.80
C ALA A 12 5.71 -19.57 -24.07
N THR A 13 5.78 -18.24 -23.93
CA THR A 13 6.97 -17.56 -23.39
C THR A 13 6.85 -17.13 -21.93
N LEU A 14 5.63 -17.13 -21.37
CA LEU A 14 5.38 -16.73 -19.97
C LEU A 14 6.20 -17.54 -18.94
N PRO A 15 6.34 -18.88 -19.05
CA PRO A 15 7.18 -19.63 -18.11
C PRO A 15 8.65 -19.22 -18.19
N LEU A 16 9.18 -18.96 -19.39
CA LEU A 16 10.55 -18.51 -19.59
C LEU A 16 10.76 -17.12 -18.99
N VAL A 17 9.95 -16.13 -19.38
CA VAL A 17 10.04 -14.76 -18.87
C VAL A 17 9.84 -14.75 -17.35
N GLY A 18 8.86 -15.49 -16.83
CA GLY A 18 8.62 -15.63 -15.38
C GLY A 18 9.83 -16.16 -14.62
N SER A 19 10.58 -17.11 -15.17
CA SER A 19 11.80 -17.62 -14.54
C SER A 19 12.96 -16.63 -14.55
N ARG A 20 12.96 -15.66 -15.49
CA ARG A 20 14.04 -14.68 -15.72
C ARG A 20 13.69 -13.29 -15.18
N ILE A 21 12.42 -13.01 -14.91
CA ILE A 21 11.93 -11.66 -14.60
C ILE A 21 12.65 -11.02 -13.41
N GLY A 22 13.06 -11.82 -12.41
CA GLY A 22 13.85 -11.33 -11.29
C GLY A 22 15.21 -10.74 -11.71
N ALA A 23 15.93 -11.40 -12.61
CA ALA A 23 17.19 -10.89 -13.15
C ALA A 23 16.96 -9.67 -14.06
N ILE A 24 15.94 -9.74 -14.92
CA ILE A 24 15.54 -8.66 -15.82
C ILE A 24 15.22 -7.38 -15.02
N THR A 25 14.47 -7.48 -13.94
CA THR A 25 14.11 -6.31 -13.13
C THR A 25 15.29 -5.70 -12.38
N VAL A 26 16.27 -6.49 -11.99
CA VAL A 26 17.53 -5.96 -11.43
C VAL A 26 18.30 -5.14 -12.48
N ASP A 27 18.51 -5.69 -13.69
CA ASP A 27 19.18 -4.98 -14.78
C ASP A 27 18.39 -3.73 -15.22
N PHE A 28 17.06 -3.83 -15.29
CA PHE A 28 16.18 -2.69 -15.58
C PHE A 28 16.44 -1.51 -14.63
N TYR A 29 16.41 -1.73 -13.32
CA TYR A 29 16.63 -0.65 -12.36
C TYR A 29 18.06 -0.10 -12.39
N GLN A 30 19.06 -0.92 -12.68
CA GLN A 30 20.44 -0.47 -12.87
C GLN A 30 20.54 0.48 -14.08
N ARG A 31 19.93 0.13 -15.21
CA ARG A 31 19.87 0.97 -16.41
C ARG A 31 19.14 2.27 -16.14
N LEU A 32 17.94 2.17 -15.55
CA LEU A 32 17.08 3.30 -15.24
C LEU A 32 17.81 4.34 -14.37
N PHE A 33 18.41 3.92 -13.26
CA PHE A 33 19.09 4.85 -12.34
C PHE A 33 20.44 5.34 -12.87
N SER A 34 21.08 4.59 -13.76
CA SER A 34 22.29 5.07 -14.44
C SER A 34 21.97 6.19 -15.43
N ALA A 35 20.84 6.08 -16.14
CA ALA A 35 20.40 7.10 -17.09
C ALA A 35 19.65 8.27 -16.38
N HIS A 36 18.92 7.99 -15.31
CA HIS A 36 18.04 8.95 -14.62
C HIS A 36 18.28 8.95 -13.10
N PRO A 37 19.49 9.33 -12.60
CA PRO A 37 19.81 9.31 -11.18
C PRO A 37 18.91 10.21 -10.32
N GLN A 38 18.31 11.26 -10.91
CA GLN A 38 17.36 12.15 -10.25
C GLN A 38 16.09 11.43 -9.74
N LEU A 39 15.74 10.27 -10.28
CA LEU A 39 14.59 9.48 -9.84
C LEU A 39 14.75 8.94 -8.41
N LEU A 40 15.99 8.84 -7.92
CA LEU A 40 16.27 8.47 -6.53
C LEU A 40 15.99 9.62 -5.54
N ASP A 41 15.84 10.86 -6.03
CA ASP A 41 15.49 12.01 -5.21
C ASP A 41 13.97 12.22 -5.21
N GLY A 42 13.29 11.68 -4.22
CA GLY A 42 11.86 11.93 -3.98
C GLY A 42 10.86 11.04 -4.73
N LEU A 43 11.33 10.02 -5.46
CA LEU A 43 10.42 9.08 -6.12
C LEU A 43 10.68 7.63 -5.64
N PHE A 44 11.89 7.12 -5.83
CA PHE A 44 12.21 5.75 -5.46
C PHE A 44 12.83 5.64 -4.06
N SER A 45 12.39 4.64 -3.30
CA SER A 45 12.93 4.35 -1.97
C SER A 45 14.31 3.66 -2.05
N ARG A 46 15.35 4.30 -1.51
CA ARG A 46 16.69 3.70 -1.44
C ARG A 46 16.72 2.39 -0.66
N SER A 47 15.92 2.28 0.41
CA SER A 47 15.84 1.05 1.21
C SER A 47 15.23 -0.10 0.41
N ASN A 48 14.13 0.15 -0.33
CA ASN A 48 13.48 -0.87 -1.14
C ASN A 48 14.35 -1.31 -2.33
N GLN A 49 15.20 -0.41 -2.84
CA GLN A 49 16.21 -0.77 -3.85
C GLN A 49 17.30 -1.67 -3.26
N ARG A 50 17.81 -1.34 -2.07
CA ARG A 50 18.84 -2.16 -1.39
C ARG A 50 18.33 -3.55 -0.98
N SER A 51 17.07 -3.67 -0.53
CA SER A 51 16.47 -4.96 -0.14
C SER A 51 16.01 -5.81 -1.33
N GLY A 52 15.91 -5.26 -2.52
CA GLY A 52 15.36 -5.92 -3.70
C GLY A 52 13.82 -6.02 -3.70
N ASP A 53 13.14 -5.40 -2.75
CA ASP A 53 11.67 -5.45 -2.66
C ASP A 53 11.01 -4.79 -3.86
N GLN A 54 11.58 -3.68 -4.35
CA GLN A 54 11.08 -2.98 -5.52
C GLN A 54 11.16 -3.85 -6.77
N GLN A 55 12.28 -4.56 -6.95
CA GLN A 55 12.50 -5.49 -8.06
C GLN A 55 11.50 -6.64 -8.02
N ARG A 56 11.31 -7.23 -6.83
CA ARG A 56 10.34 -8.33 -6.62
C ARG A 56 8.89 -7.88 -6.88
N ALA A 57 8.51 -6.69 -6.42
CA ALA A 57 7.17 -6.16 -6.64
C ALA A 57 6.87 -5.94 -8.13
N LEU A 58 7.81 -5.34 -8.88
CA LEU A 58 7.66 -5.16 -10.32
C LEU A 58 7.57 -6.50 -11.05
N ALA A 59 8.48 -7.44 -10.73
CA ALA A 59 8.48 -8.77 -11.31
C ALA A 59 7.14 -9.49 -11.07
N GLY A 60 6.66 -9.47 -9.82
CA GLY A 60 5.37 -10.06 -9.45
C GLY A 60 4.18 -9.42 -10.17
N SER A 61 4.18 -8.11 -10.31
CA SER A 61 3.11 -7.38 -11.01
C SER A 61 3.04 -7.72 -12.50
N ILE A 62 4.19 -7.75 -13.19
CA ILE A 62 4.25 -8.13 -14.62
C ILE A 62 3.79 -9.58 -14.81
N ALA A 63 4.31 -10.50 -13.98
CA ALA A 63 3.95 -11.91 -14.08
C ALA A 63 2.45 -12.14 -13.81
N ALA A 64 1.90 -11.52 -12.77
CA ALA A 64 0.48 -11.60 -12.42
C ALA A 64 -0.41 -11.03 -13.53
N PHE A 65 -0.04 -9.89 -14.10
CA PHE A 65 -0.78 -9.25 -15.19
C PHE A 65 -0.78 -10.13 -16.46
N ALA A 66 0.39 -10.59 -16.91
CA ALA A 66 0.49 -11.47 -18.08
C ALA A 66 -0.27 -12.79 -17.89
N THR A 67 -0.16 -13.41 -16.70
CA THR A 67 -0.92 -14.61 -16.33
C THR A 67 -2.43 -14.38 -16.39
N HIS A 68 -2.89 -13.23 -15.90
CA HIS A 68 -4.31 -12.88 -15.94
C HIS A 68 -4.80 -12.76 -17.41
N LEU A 69 -4.06 -12.07 -18.27
CA LEU A 69 -4.42 -11.89 -19.69
C LEU A 69 -4.54 -13.22 -20.44
N VAL A 70 -3.71 -14.21 -20.09
CA VAL A 70 -3.74 -15.56 -20.68
C VAL A 70 -4.97 -16.31 -20.18
N ASN A 71 -5.19 -16.35 -18.87
CA ASN A 71 -6.22 -17.18 -18.25
C ASN A 71 -7.63 -16.59 -18.32
N ASN A 72 -7.75 -15.26 -18.45
CA ASN A 72 -9.02 -14.54 -18.42
C ASN A 72 -9.13 -13.61 -19.64
N PRO A 73 -9.26 -14.19 -20.85
CA PRO A 73 -9.39 -13.39 -22.06
C PRO A 73 -10.61 -12.48 -21.95
N GLY A 74 -10.37 -11.19 -22.16
CA GLY A 74 -11.45 -10.23 -22.16
C GLY A 74 -11.60 -9.39 -20.89
N THR A 75 -10.79 -9.64 -19.87
CA THR A 75 -10.80 -8.85 -18.63
C THR A 75 -9.41 -8.39 -18.23
N LEU A 76 -9.35 -7.35 -17.40
CA LEU A 76 -8.12 -6.89 -16.74
C LEU A 76 -8.19 -7.21 -15.25
N PRO A 77 -7.04 -7.36 -14.56
CA PRO A 77 -7.01 -7.61 -13.11
C PRO A 77 -7.24 -6.30 -12.33
N GLU A 78 -8.47 -5.82 -12.28
CA GLU A 78 -8.86 -4.50 -11.76
C GLU A 78 -8.31 -4.21 -10.36
N LYS A 79 -8.37 -5.18 -9.43
CA LYS A 79 -7.86 -4.99 -8.06
C LYS A 79 -6.35 -4.72 -8.03
N VAL A 80 -5.59 -5.44 -8.86
CA VAL A 80 -4.13 -5.27 -8.95
C VAL A 80 -3.80 -3.92 -9.56
N LEU A 81 -4.45 -3.58 -10.68
CA LEU A 81 -4.25 -2.30 -11.36
C LEU A 81 -4.67 -1.12 -10.48
N SER A 82 -5.79 -1.20 -9.78
CA SER A 82 -6.26 -0.15 -8.87
C SER A 82 -5.22 0.12 -7.77
N ARG A 83 -4.69 -0.92 -7.13
CA ARG A 83 -3.66 -0.77 -6.10
C ARG A 83 -2.40 -0.09 -6.63
N ILE A 84 -1.91 -0.50 -7.79
CA ILE A 84 -0.73 0.10 -8.43
C ILE A 84 -1.03 1.57 -8.77
N ALA A 85 -2.18 1.86 -9.38
CA ALA A 85 -2.56 3.22 -9.77
C ALA A 85 -2.67 4.18 -8.58
N HIS A 86 -3.27 3.75 -7.46
CA HIS A 86 -3.29 4.56 -6.23
C HIS A 86 -1.88 4.85 -5.70
N LYS A 87 -0.99 3.85 -5.74
CA LYS A 87 0.40 4.02 -5.32
C LYS A 87 1.14 4.99 -6.22
N HIS A 88 1.02 4.84 -7.54
CA HIS A 88 1.61 5.73 -8.54
C HIS A 88 1.08 7.16 -8.40
N ALA A 89 -0.25 7.32 -8.27
CA ALA A 89 -0.87 8.62 -8.07
C ALA A 89 -0.35 9.31 -6.80
N SER A 90 -0.17 8.58 -5.71
CA SER A 90 0.38 9.14 -4.46
C SER A 90 1.84 9.60 -4.57
N LEU A 91 2.56 9.12 -5.58
CA LEU A 91 3.94 9.51 -5.89
C LEU A 91 4.04 10.58 -6.98
N GLY A 92 2.93 10.90 -7.65
CA GLY A 92 2.89 11.85 -8.74
C GLY A 92 3.48 11.31 -10.05
N ILE A 93 3.26 10.03 -10.34
CA ILE A 93 3.69 9.42 -11.61
C ILE A 93 2.94 10.08 -12.77
N THR A 94 3.67 10.37 -13.86
CA THR A 94 3.13 10.96 -15.08
C THR A 94 3.16 9.98 -16.25
N GLU A 95 2.34 10.26 -17.27
CA GLU A 95 2.25 9.43 -18.48
C GLU A 95 3.62 9.27 -19.19
N GLU A 96 4.42 10.33 -19.26
CA GLU A 96 5.73 10.31 -19.93
C GLU A 96 6.73 9.37 -19.25
N GLN A 97 6.54 9.09 -17.97
CA GLN A 97 7.42 8.17 -17.25
C GLN A 97 7.24 6.71 -17.68
N TYR A 98 6.11 6.36 -18.27
CA TYR A 98 5.88 5.03 -18.82
C TYR A 98 6.73 4.77 -20.06
N ASP A 99 7.00 5.78 -20.89
CA ASP A 99 7.95 5.66 -22.02
C ASP A 99 9.36 5.38 -21.52
N VAL A 100 9.79 6.09 -20.47
CA VAL A 100 11.11 5.89 -19.85
C VAL A 100 11.24 4.47 -19.28
N VAL A 101 10.21 3.98 -18.59
CA VAL A 101 10.18 2.61 -18.06
C VAL A 101 10.22 1.59 -19.20
N TYR A 102 9.43 1.80 -20.26
CA TYR A 102 9.43 0.93 -21.43
C TYR A 102 10.82 0.78 -22.04
N GLU A 103 11.49 1.90 -22.31
CA GLU A 103 12.84 1.91 -22.92
C GLU A 103 13.82 1.04 -22.12
N HIS A 104 13.93 1.26 -20.83
CA HIS A 104 14.90 0.57 -19.99
C HIS A 104 14.53 -0.87 -19.68
N LEU A 105 13.23 -1.16 -19.51
CA LEU A 105 12.74 -2.52 -19.25
C LEU A 105 12.94 -3.42 -20.49
N PHE A 106 12.62 -2.92 -21.68
CA PHE A 106 12.80 -3.69 -22.90
C PHE A 106 14.26 -3.84 -23.31
N ALA A 107 15.11 -2.88 -22.96
CA ALA A 107 16.56 -3.05 -23.10
C ALA A 107 17.09 -4.17 -22.17
N ALA A 108 16.59 -4.29 -20.95
CA ALA A 108 16.95 -5.37 -20.04
C ALA A 108 16.40 -6.73 -20.50
N ILE A 109 15.15 -6.79 -20.98
CA ILE A 109 14.55 -8.00 -21.57
C ILE A 109 15.37 -8.47 -22.79
N ALA A 110 15.72 -7.56 -23.70
CA ALA A 110 16.50 -7.88 -24.89
C ALA A 110 17.92 -8.38 -24.55
N ALA A 111 18.54 -7.85 -23.51
CA ALA A 111 19.85 -8.30 -23.05
C ALA A 111 19.81 -9.68 -22.39
N ASP A 112 18.81 -9.95 -21.54
CA ASP A 112 18.69 -11.21 -20.81
C ASP A 112 18.24 -12.37 -21.71
N LEU A 113 17.35 -12.09 -22.67
CA LEU A 113 16.77 -13.09 -23.57
C LEU A 113 17.37 -13.08 -24.98
N ALA A 114 18.57 -12.53 -25.17
CA ALA A 114 19.21 -12.30 -26.49
C ALA A 114 19.22 -13.55 -27.39
N GLU A 115 19.35 -14.76 -26.81
CA GLU A 115 19.43 -16.01 -27.57
C GLU A 115 18.07 -16.55 -28.05
N VAL A 116 16.95 -16.06 -27.42
CA VAL A 116 15.61 -16.62 -27.65
C VAL A 116 14.59 -15.57 -28.11
N ILE A 117 14.90 -14.27 -27.94
CA ILE A 117 13.97 -13.21 -28.31
C ILE A 117 13.89 -13.07 -29.85
N THR A 118 12.72 -13.20 -30.40
CA THR A 118 12.42 -12.93 -31.82
C THR A 118 11.62 -11.62 -31.92
N PRO A 119 11.56 -11.00 -33.12
CA PRO A 119 10.71 -9.82 -33.33
C PRO A 119 9.24 -10.07 -32.88
N GLY A 120 8.71 -11.26 -33.15
CA GLY A 120 7.34 -11.60 -32.74
C GLY A 120 7.17 -11.71 -31.22
N ILE A 121 8.16 -12.24 -30.49
CA ILE A 121 8.15 -12.28 -29.01
C ILE A 121 8.25 -10.85 -28.46
N ALA A 122 9.14 -10.02 -29.00
CA ALA A 122 9.27 -8.63 -28.58
C ALA A 122 7.98 -7.84 -28.81
N GLU A 123 7.34 -7.97 -29.97
CA GLU A 123 6.02 -7.36 -30.26
C GLU A 123 4.94 -7.79 -29.27
N ALA A 124 4.84 -9.10 -28.99
CA ALA A 124 3.84 -9.62 -28.09
C ALA A 124 4.01 -9.11 -26.63
N TRP A 125 5.23 -9.05 -26.13
CA TRP A 125 5.51 -8.49 -24.80
C TRP A 125 5.36 -6.97 -24.75
N THR A 126 5.66 -6.27 -25.86
CA THR A 126 5.33 -4.83 -26.01
C THR A 126 3.83 -4.59 -25.88
N GLU A 127 2.99 -5.45 -26.49
CA GLU A 127 1.55 -5.35 -26.36
C GLU A 127 1.11 -5.56 -24.89
N VAL A 128 1.65 -6.55 -24.18
CA VAL A 128 1.37 -6.76 -22.74
C VAL A 128 1.73 -5.53 -21.92
N TYR A 129 2.92 -4.94 -22.17
CA TYR A 129 3.36 -3.74 -21.47
C TYR A 129 2.38 -2.58 -21.65
N TRP A 130 2.04 -2.24 -22.89
CA TRP A 130 1.17 -1.11 -23.17
C TRP A 130 -0.28 -1.34 -22.73
N LEU A 131 -0.77 -2.58 -22.75
CA LEU A 131 -2.07 -2.90 -22.16
C LEU A 131 -2.10 -2.60 -20.65
N MET A 132 -1.00 -2.89 -19.93
CA MET A 132 -0.88 -2.56 -18.50
C MET A 132 -0.70 -1.06 -18.29
N ALA A 133 0.21 -0.43 -19.05
CA ALA A 133 0.53 0.98 -18.97
C ALA A 133 -0.70 1.86 -19.27
N ASP A 134 -1.41 1.61 -20.37
CA ASP A 134 -2.60 2.37 -20.75
C ASP A 134 -3.71 2.26 -19.70
N ALA A 135 -3.88 1.07 -19.12
CA ALA A 135 -4.85 0.88 -18.05
C ALA A 135 -4.48 1.66 -16.78
N LEU A 136 -3.19 1.66 -16.40
CA LEU A 136 -2.69 2.42 -15.26
C LEU A 136 -2.77 3.92 -15.50
N ILE A 137 -2.31 4.41 -16.65
CA ILE A 137 -2.39 5.83 -17.05
C ILE A 137 -3.82 6.33 -16.97
N LYS A 138 -4.78 5.55 -17.48
CA LYS A 138 -6.19 5.91 -17.39
C LYS A 138 -6.68 6.02 -15.94
N LEU A 139 -6.40 5.00 -15.11
CA LEU A 139 -6.79 5.01 -13.70
C LEU A 139 -6.14 6.17 -12.93
N GLU A 140 -4.87 6.46 -13.19
CA GLU A 140 -4.13 7.56 -12.57
C GLU A 140 -4.72 8.93 -12.98
N LYS A 141 -5.05 9.12 -14.27
CA LYS A 141 -5.75 10.32 -14.75
C LYS A 141 -7.11 10.52 -14.06
N ASP A 142 -7.88 9.44 -13.90
CA ASP A 142 -9.16 9.48 -13.19
C ASP A 142 -8.96 9.83 -11.71
N LEU A 143 -7.93 9.27 -11.06
CA LEU A 143 -7.56 9.59 -9.68
C LEU A 143 -7.13 11.05 -9.52
N TYR A 144 -6.31 11.58 -10.42
CA TYR A 144 -5.93 13.01 -10.40
C TYR A 144 -7.12 13.95 -10.63
N ALA A 145 -7.99 13.60 -11.57
CA ALA A 145 -9.19 14.40 -11.87
C ALA A 145 -10.21 14.40 -10.72
N SER A 146 -10.20 13.38 -9.86
CA SER A 146 -11.10 13.29 -8.70
C SER A 146 -10.66 14.17 -7.52
N GLN A 147 -9.44 14.74 -7.56
CA GLN A 147 -8.92 15.56 -6.47
C GLN A 147 -9.49 16.99 -6.52
N ALA A 148 -9.60 17.63 -5.35
CA ALA A 148 -10.04 19.03 -5.25
C ALA A 148 -9.03 20.04 -5.85
N ASN A 149 -7.82 19.58 -6.17
CA ASN A 149 -6.75 20.39 -6.73
C ASN A 149 -5.89 19.54 -7.69
N SER A 150 -5.09 20.20 -8.54
CA SER A 150 -4.20 19.54 -9.50
C SER A 150 -2.75 19.40 -9.03
N LYS A 151 -2.45 19.73 -7.77
CA LYS A 151 -1.08 19.63 -7.23
C LYS A 151 -0.75 18.20 -6.87
N MET A 152 0.40 17.73 -7.31
CA MET A 152 0.94 16.41 -6.91
C MET A 152 1.45 16.42 -5.46
N TRP A 153 2.01 17.55 -5.04
CA TRP A 153 2.58 17.77 -3.71
C TRP A 153 2.12 19.10 -3.16
N MET A 154 1.72 19.10 -1.88
CA MET A 154 1.23 20.29 -1.19
C MET A 154 2.01 20.50 0.10
N PRO A 155 2.32 21.77 0.47
CA PRO A 155 2.93 22.08 1.74
C PRO A 155 1.89 21.99 2.86
N TRP A 156 2.22 21.24 3.91
CA TRP A 156 1.41 21.10 5.11
C TRP A 156 2.24 21.40 6.34
N ARG A 157 1.68 22.14 7.28
CA ARG A 157 2.31 22.50 8.54
C ARG A 157 2.02 21.43 9.59
N VAL A 158 3.06 20.95 10.24
CA VAL A 158 2.93 20.11 11.44
C VAL A 158 2.42 20.99 12.59
N THR A 159 1.25 20.66 13.13
CA THR A 159 0.62 21.38 14.25
C THR A 159 0.79 20.65 15.56
N ALA A 160 0.93 19.32 15.55
CA ALA A 160 1.20 18.51 16.71
C ALA A 160 2.10 17.31 16.38
N LYS A 161 2.89 16.88 17.38
CA LYS A 161 3.72 15.68 17.36
C LYS A 161 3.62 15.03 18.73
N GLU A 162 3.03 13.85 18.79
CA GLU A 162 2.69 13.21 20.06
C GLU A 162 3.14 11.75 20.09
N PRO A 163 3.68 11.24 21.21
CA PRO A 163 3.98 9.81 21.35
C PRO A 163 2.70 8.95 21.17
N ALA A 164 2.86 7.84 20.46
CA ALA A 164 1.78 6.87 20.22
C ALA A 164 2.27 5.45 20.57
N GLY A 165 2.55 5.20 21.83
CA GLY A 165 3.22 4.01 22.32
C GLY A 165 4.73 4.19 22.43
N THR A 166 5.48 3.10 22.64
CA THR A 166 6.92 3.14 22.96
C THR A 166 7.78 3.57 21.77
N ASP A 167 7.41 3.17 20.55
CA ASP A 167 8.25 3.33 19.36
C ASP A 167 7.49 3.98 18.18
N ALA A 168 6.34 4.59 18.45
CA ALA A 168 5.56 5.29 17.45
C ALA A 168 5.30 6.76 17.81
N MET A 169 5.03 7.56 16.78
CA MET A 169 4.78 8.99 16.86
C MET A 169 3.64 9.37 15.95
N THR A 170 2.69 10.12 16.47
CA THR A 170 1.58 10.69 15.71
C THR A 170 1.88 12.13 15.32
N PHE A 171 1.68 12.45 14.06
CA PHE A 171 1.80 13.79 13.49
C PHE A 171 0.44 14.29 13.06
N THR A 172 0.07 15.49 13.47
CA THR A 172 -1.10 16.21 12.96
C THR A 172 -0.64 17.37 12.11
N LEU A 173 -1.28 17.53 10.94
CA LEU A 173 -0.91 18.54 9.95
C LEU A 173 -2.15 19.34 9.51
N GLU A 174 -1.92 20.61 9.20
CA GLU A 174 -2.89 21.50 8.57
C GLU A 174 -2.33 22.06 7.27
N PRO A 175 -3.18 22.43 6.29
CA PRO A 175 -2.73 23.08 5.05
C PRO A 175 -1.88 24.30 5.36
N ALA A 176 -0.75 24.46 4.68
CA ALA A 176 0.11 25.62 4.85
C ALA A 176 -0.21 26.77 3.87
N ASP A 177 -1.09 26.52 2.90
CA ASP A 177 -1.60 27.50 1.93
C ASP A 177 -3.11 27.30 1.67
N ASP A 178 -3.72 28.16 0.86
CA ASP A 178 -5.15 28.15 0.53
C ASP A 178 -5.52 27.13 -0.58
N THR A 179 -4.66 26.16 -0.88
CA THR A 179 -4.97 25.11 -1.86
C THR A 179 -6.16 24.29 -1.38
N PRO A 180 -7.20 24.10 -2.23
CA PRO A 180 -8.34 23.27 -1.87
C PRO A 180 -7.91 21.86 -1.45
N VAL A 181 -8.41 21.39 -0.32
CA VAL A 181 -8.07 20.09 0.25
C VAL A 181 -9.09 19.05 -0.16
N THR A 182 -8.62 17.93 -0.72
CA THR A 182 -9.48 16.76 -0.96
C THR A 182 -9.81 16.08 0.36
N PRO A 183 -11.07 15.90 0.73
CA PRO A 183 -11.45 15.09 1.90
C PRO A 183 -10.88 13.68 1.78
N ALA A 184 -10.33 13.14 2.85
CA ALA A 184 -9.86 11.76 2.86
C ALA A 184 -11.00 10.79 3.16
N VAL A 185 -10.92 9.60 2.60
CA VAL A 185 -11.82 8.49 2.94
C VAL A 185 -11.11 7.59 3.96
N PRO A 186 -11.80 7.13 5.02
CA PRO A 186 -11.20 6.24 6.02
C PRO A 186 -10.57 4.98 5.41
N GLY A 187 -9.32 4.72 5.79
CA GLY A 187 -8.48 3.67 5.21
C GLY A 187 -7.47 4.16 4.18
N GLN A 188 -7.63 5.37 3.65
CA GLN A 188 -6.65 5.97 2.72
C GLN A 188 -5.34 6.35 3.40
N TYR A 189 -4.31 6.55 2.58
CA TYR A 189 -2.98 7.00 2.96
C TYR A 189 -2.55 8.25 2.18
N ILE A 190 -1.52 8.90 2.68
CA ILE A 190 -0.78 9.97 1.99
C ILE A 190 0.67 9.54 1.77
N SER A 191 1.29 10.05 0.72
CA SER A 191 2.75 10.04 0.59
C SER A 191 3.33 11.27 1.28
N VAL A 192 4.33 11.08 2.13
CA VAL A 192 5.05 12.15 2.83
C VAL A 192 6.47 12.20 2.32
N LYS A 193 6.91 13.36 1.86
CA LYS A 193 8.25 13.62 1.36
C LYS A 193 9.11 14.24 2.45
N VAL A 194 10.17 13.55 2.83
CA VAL A 194 11.08 13.94 3.91
C VAL A 194 12.48 14.20 3.36
N ARG A 195 13.06 15.34 3.71
CA ARG A 195 14.46 15.65 3.41
C ARG A 195 15.36 14.99 4.44
N LEU A 196 16.30 14.20 3.99
CA LEU A 196 17.28 13.52 4.82
C LEU A 196 18.52 14.41 5.08
N SER A 197 19.37 13.99 6.01
CA SER A 197 20.58 14.73 6.38
C SER A 197 21.61 14.87 5.25
N ASP A 198 21.59 13.96 4.27
CA ASP A 198 22.42 14.03 3.06
C ASP A 198 21.85 14.95 1.96
N GLY A 199 20.71 15.59 2.23
CA GLY A 199 20.02 16.53 1.34
C GLY A 199 19.04 15.87 0.36
N LEU A 200 19.05 14.55 0.21
CA LEU A 200 18.09 13.84 -0.64
C LEU A 200 16.70 13.78 0.02
N ARG A 201 15.69 13.77 -0.83
CA ARG A 201 14.31 13.58 -0.42
C ARG A 201 13.94 12.11 -0.55
N GLN A 202 13.23 11.60 0.44
CA GLN A 202 12.67 10.25 0.39
C GLN A 202 11.19 10.29 0.68
N VAL A 203 10.42 9.46 0.01
CA VAL A 203 8.96 9.39 0.16
C VAL A 203 8.56 8.08 0.86
N ARG A 204 7.62 8.19 1.80
CA ARG A 204 6.94 7.04 2.41
C ARG A 204 5.44 7.28 2.46
N GLN A 205 4.69 6.20 2.34
CA GLN A 205 3.25 6.22 2.52
C GLN A 205 2.91 5.98 3.98
N TYR A 206 1.97 6.77 4.48
CA TYR A 206 1.41 6.63 5.82
C TYR A 206 -0.11 6.66 5.74
N SER A 207 -0.75 5.61 6.29
CA SER A 207 -2.20 5.60 6.43
C SER A 207 -2.64 6.75 7.33
N LEU A 208 -3.71 7.39 6.95
CA LEU A 208 -4.34 8.39 7.79
C LEU A 208 -4.98 7.67 8.98
N SER A 209 -4.72 8.13 10.19
CA SER A 209 -5.18 7.51 11.45
C SER A 209 -6.13 8.39 12.25
N GLY A 210 -6.35 9.62 11.81
CA GLY A 210 -7.28 10.58 12.42
C GLY A 210 -8.54 10.75 11.59
N ASP A 211 -9.20 11.85 11.85
CA ASP A 211 -10.40 12.25 11.15
C ASP A 211 -10.12 12.63 9.67
N SER A 212 -11.14 12.54 8.83
CA SER A 212 -11.06 12.77 7.39
C SER A 212 -11.31 14.22 6.96
N GLY A 213 -11.39 15.15 7.91
CA GLY A 213 -11.66 16.57 7.67
C GLY A 213 -10.56 17.32 6.91
N THR A 214 -10.33 18.56 7.26
CA THR A 214 -9.30 19.42 6.63
C THR A 214 -7.90 19.22 7.21
N SER A 215 -7.76 18.56 8.35
CA SER A 215 -6.47 18.15 8.92
C SER A 215 -6.02 16.79 8.37
N ARG A 216 -4.75 16.43 8.59
CA ARG A 216 -4.19 15.11 8.30
C ARG A 216 -3.46 14.61 9.53
N THR A 217 -3.86 13.44 9.98
CA THR A 217 -3.17 12.76 11.09
C THR A 217 -2.62 11.44 10.60
N PHE A 218 -1.34 11.20 10.79
CA PHE A 218 -0.72 9.92 10.51
C PHE A 218 0.21 9.50 11.66
N THR A 219 0.33 8.21 11.86
CA THR A 219 1.18 7.63 12.91
C THR A 219 2.27 6.79 12.28
N THR A 220 3.51 7.02 12.67
CA THR A 220 4.70 6.35 12.14
C THR A 220 5.46 5.63 13.25
N LYS A 221 5.84 4.38 12.98
CA LYS A 221 6.71 3.60 13.86
C LYS A 221 8.17 3.87 13.53
N LEU A 222 9.00 4.01 14.55
CA LEU A 222 10.44 4.08 14.40
C LEU A 222 10.97 2.70 13.95
N ASN A 223 11.51 2.65 12.75
CA ASN A 223 12.13 1.44 12.22
C ASN A 223 13.63 1.49 12.46
N ASP A 224 14.19 0.42 13.01
CA ASP A 224 15.62 0.30 13.20
C ASP A 224 16.37 0.42 11.85
N GLY A 225 17.33 1.34 11.77
CA GLY A 225 18.03 1.67 10.52
C GLY A 225 17.18 2.37 9.45
N GLY A 226 15.94 2.74 9.75
CA GLY A 226 15.03 3.43 8.84
C GLY A 226 15.33 4.92 8.70
N GLU A 227 15.84 5.36 7.55
CA GLU A 227 16.26 6.76 7.33
C GLU A 227 15.09 7.75 7.51
N VAL A 228 13.92 7.46 6.95
CA VAL A 228 12.75 8.35 6.97
C VAL A 228 12.07 8.36 8.33
N SER A 229 11.86 7.21 8.96
CA SER A 229 11.26 7.15 10.31
C SER A 229 12.13 7.87 11.33
N THR A 230 13.47 7.71 11.24
CA THR A 230 14.41 8.42 12.09
C THR A 230 14.34 9.95 11.87
N ALA A 231 14.30 10.39 10.59
CA ALA A 231 14.19 11.82 10.28
C ALA A 231 12.88 12.43 10.78
N LEU A 232 11.76 11.72 10.68
CA LEU A 232 10.47 12.17 11.22
C LEU A 232 10.50 12.24 12.74
N HIS A 233 10.97 11.17 13.41
CA HIS A 233 10.96 11.12 14.87
C HIS A 233 11.92 12.11 15.52
N ALA A 234 13.12 12.30 14.98
CA ALA A 234 14.16 13.12 15.57
C ALA A 234 14.25 14.55 15.02
N GLY A 235 13.77 14.78 13.79
CA GLY A 235 14.05 16.02 13.07
C GLY A 235 12.84 16.87 12.69
N VAL A 236 11.62 16.34 12.80
CA VAL A 236 10.39 17.09 12.46
C VAL A 236 9.70 17.51 13.74
N GLU A 237 9.38 18.82 13.84
CA GLU A 237 8.76 19.42 15.02
C GLU A 237 7.50 20.27 14.63
N PRO A 238 6.60 20.56 15.57
CA PRO A 238 5.50 21.49 15.34
C PRO A 238 6.00 22.83 14.80
N GLY A 239 5.38 23.28 13.70
CA GLY A 239 5.77 24.47 12.93
C GLY A 239 6.48 24.13 11.61
N ASP A 240 7.07 22.96 11.48
CA ASP A 240 7.73 22.53 10.24
C ASP A 240 6.73 22.30 9.10
N ILE A 241 7.23 22.41 7.87
CA ILE A 241 6.46 22.15 6.65
C ILE A 241 6.91 20.82 6.04
N LEU A 242 5.94 19.94 5.84
CA LEU A 242 6.11 18.71 5.07
C LEU A 242 5.39 18.84 3.73
N GLU A 243 5.97 18.26 2.66
CA GLU A 243 5.28 18.08 1.39
C GLU A 243 4.55 16.73 1.43
N ILE A 244 3.23 16.76 1.26
CA ILE A 244 2.42 15.54 1.19
C ILE A 244 1.57 15.50 -0.07
N SER A 245 1.19 14.29 -0.47
CA SER A 245 0.26 14.07 -1.58
C SER A 245 -1.20 14.33 -1.17
N ASN A 246 -2.10 14.38 -2.13
CA ASN A 246 -3.51 14.12 -1.90
C ASN A 246 -3.71 12.71 -1.30
N PRO A 247 -4.88 12.41 -0.66
CA PRO A 247 -5.16 11.08 -0.13
C PRO A 247 -5.44 10.09 -1.28
N TYR A 248 -4.86 8.91 -1.17
CA TYR A 248 -5.03 7.78 -2.08
C TYR A 248 -5.19 6.47 -1.30
N GLY A 249 -5.50 5.39 -1.98
CA GLY A 249 -5.70 4.06 -1.40
C GLY A 249 -7.07 3.50 -1.75
N GLU A 250 -7.11 2.22 -2.16
CA GLU A 250 -8.32 1.53 -2.57
C GLU A 250 -8.97 0.74 -1.42
N ILE A 251 -8.26 0.60 -0.30
CA ILE A 251 -8.73 -0.15 0.87
C ILE A 251 -9.51 0.79 1.79
N THR A 252 -10.75 1.03 1.42
CA THR A 252 -11.68 1.88 2.15
C THR A 252 -12.89 1.08 2.62
N LEU A 253 -13.53 1.53 3.69
CA LEU A 253 -14.75 0.90 4.20
C LEU A 253 -15.81 0.82 3.09
N LYS A 254 -16.28 -0.38 2.80
CA LYS A 254 -17.34 -0.60 1.81
C LYS A 254 -18.71 -0.40 2.44
N GLU A 255 -19.59 0.23 1.67
CA GLU A 255 -21.00 0.34 2.05
C GLU A 255 -21.62 -1.03 2.25
N GLY A 256 -22.62 -1.11 3.14
CA GLY A 256 -23.34 -2.33 3.45
C GLY A 256 -23.69 -2.44 4.93
N ALA A 257 -24.56 -3.39 5.26
CA ALA A 257 -25.02 -3.64 6.62
C ALA A 257 -24.38 -4.87 7.28
N GLY A 258 -23.57 -5.66 6.53
CA GLY A 258 -22.93 -6.87 7.05
C GLY A 258 -21.84 -6.58 8.09
N PRO A 259 -21.43 -7.61 8.86
CA PRO A 259 -20.39 -7.49 9.86
C PRO A 259 -19.05 -6.99 9.29
N VAL A 260 -18.26 -6.30 10.13
CA VAL A 260 -16.93 -5.80 9.81
C VAL A 260 -15.91 -6.40 10.76
N ILE A 261 -14.84 -6.94 10.23
CA ILE A 261 -13.68 -7.38 11.00
C ILE A 261 -12.49 -6.48 10.65
N LEU A 262 -11.94 -5.83 11.68
CA LEU A 262 -10.75 -4.99 11.58
C LEU A 262 -9.59 -5.75 12.23
N ALA A 263 -8.77 -6.43 11.45
CA ALA A 263 -7.66 -7.25 11.95
C ALA A 263 -6.31 -6.59 11.64
N SER A 264 -5.51 -6.36 12.67
CA SER A 264 -4.24 -5.65 12.53
C SER A 264 -3.12 -6.22 13.41
N ALA A 265 -1.87 -6.00 13.00
CA ALA A 265 -0.71 -6.29 13.82
C ALA A 265 0.32 -5.16 13.75
N GLY A 266 0.89 -4.79 14.90
CA GLY A 266 1.86 -3.71 15.01
C GLY A 266 1.30 -2.39 14.45
N ILE A 267 2.12 -1.63 13.73
CA ILE A 267 1.71 -0.35 13.14
C ILE A 267 0.63 -0.48 12.03
N GLY A 268 0.32 -1.70 11.61
CA GLY A 268 -0.83 -1.98 10.74
C GLY A 268 -2.19 -1.63 11.36
N CYS A 269 -2.22 -1.21 12.63
CA CYS A 269 -3.41 -0.65 13.27
C CYS A 269 -3.86 0.69 12.65
N THR A 270 -2.99 1.43 11.94
CA THR A 270 -3.31 2.79 11.48
C THR A 270 -4.49 2.87 10.50
N PRO A 271 -4.59 2.08 9.41
CA PRO A 271 -5.77 2.11 8.55
C PRO A 271 -7.02 1.56 9.24
N THR A 272 -6.88 0.55 10.10
CA THR A 272 -8.02 -0.01 10.84
C THR A 272 -8.56 0.97 11.89
N ALA A 273 -7.69 1.77 12.53
CA ALA A 273 -8.10 2.83 13.44
C ALA A 273 -8.92 3.92 12.74
N SER A 274 -8.53 4.32 11.54
CA SER A 274 -9.29 5.28 10.72
C SER A 274 -10.70 4.75 10.37
N ILE A 275 -10.78 3.49 9.93
CA ILE A 275 -12.06 2.85 9.62
C ILE A 275 -12.94 2.73 10.89
N LEU A 276 -12.34 2.31 12.00
CA LEU A 276 -13.06 2.20 13.28
C LEU A 276 -13.61 3.55 13.75
N ARG A 277 -12.78 4.62 13.66
CA ARG A 277 -13.20 5.98 13.98
C ARG A 277 -14.41 6.39 13.15
N SER A 278 -14.39 6.14 11.85
CA SER A 278 -15.52 6.50 10.98
C SER A 278 -16.79 5.73 11.30
N LEU A 279 -16.69 4.47 11.71
CA LEU A 279 -17.83 3.67 12.17
C LEU A 279 -18.40 4.21 13.48
N ALA A 280 -17.52 4.63 14.41
CA ALA A 280 -17.92 5.22 15.68
C ALA A 280 -18.60 6.58 15.48
N GLU A 281 -18.07 7.45 14.66
CA GLU A 281 -18.64 8.77 14.33
C GLU A 281 -19.99 8.66 13.61
N ALA A 282 -20.15 7.65 12.76
CA ALA A 282 -21.42 7.38 12.09
C ALA A 282 -22.48 6.73 13.00
N GLY A 283 -22.10 6.23 14.16
CA GLY A 283 -23.01 5.49 15.06
C GLY A 283 -23.55 4.23 14.39
N THR A 284 -22.66 3.37 13.89
CA THR A 284 -23.05 2.19 13.10
C THR A 284 -23.79 1.14 13.92
N ASP A 285 -24.81 0.52 13.33
CA ASP A 285 -25.51 -0.66 13.89
C ASP A 285 -24.86 -1.99 13.42
N ARG A 286 -23.78 -1.94 12.62
CA ARG A 286 -23.08 -3.14 12.15
C ARG A 286 -22.38 -3.83 13.32
N GLN A 287 -22.38 -5.15 13.32
CA GLN A 287 -21.47 -5.90 14.19
C GLN A 287 -20.03 -5.61 13.78
N VAL A 288 -19.21 -5.13 14.72
CA VAL A 288 -17.78 -4.81 14.47
C VAL A 288 -16.91 -5.62 15.41
N LEU A 289 -15.95 -6.34 14.82
CA LEU A 289 -14.90 -7.05 15.55
C LEU A 289 -13.58 -6.31 15.33
N VAL A 290 -12.94 -5.89 16.40
CA VAL A 290 -11.62 -5.24 16.37
C VAL A 290 -10.59 -6.21 16.94
N LEU A 291 -9.68 -6.68 16.10
CA LEU A 291 -8.69 -7.69 16.42
C LEU A 291 -7.30 -7.08 16.25
N HIS A 292 -6.51 -7.02 17.32
CA HIS A 292 -5.17 -6.46 17.26
C HIS A 292 -4.14 -7.39 17.90
N ALA A 293 -2.97 -7.49 17.27
CA ALA A 293 -1.82 -8.23 17.78
C ALA A 293 -0.59 -7.31 17.92
N GLU A 294 0.11 -7.41 19.07
CA GLU A 294 1.29 -6.61 19.33
C GLU A 294 2.30 -7.39 20.21
N LYS A 295 3.53 -6.91 20.28
CA LYS A 295 4.55 -7.49 21.17
C LYS A 295 4.22 -7.29 22.64
N ALA A 296 3.84 -6.06 23.01
CA ALA A 296 3.46 -5.70 24.38
C ALA A 296 2.43 -4.57 24.32
N MET A 297 1.67 -4.37 25.40
CA MET A 297 0.65 -3.33 25.48
C MET A 297 1.19 -1.93 25.18
N ASP A 298 2.39 -1.60 25.67
CA ASP A 298 3.02 -0.30 25.49
C ASP A 298 3.48 -0.04 24.03
N ASN A 299 3.56 -1.07 23.20
CA ASN A 299 3.87 -0.95 21.75
C ASN A 299 2.61 -0.70 20.91
N TRP A 300 1.41 -0.92 21.44
CA TRP A 300 0.19 -0.71 20.67
C TRP A 300 -0.05 0.78 20.43
N ALA A 301 0.33 1.22 19.24
CA ALA A 301 0.04 2.56 18.77
C ALA A 301 -1.47 2.78 18.67
N LEU A 302 -1.94 3.98 19.04
CA LEU A 302 -3.36 4.37 19.00
C LEU A 302 -4.29 3.55 19.91
N SER A 303 -3.76 2.83 20.90
CA SER A 303 -4.55 1.98 21.82
C SER A 303 -5.70 2.74 22.48
N GLY A 304 -5.45 3.95 22.99
CA GLY A 304 -6.47 4.79 23.62
C GLY A 304 -7.60 5.17 22.67
N GLN A 305 -7.25 5.61 21.45
CA GLN A 305 -8.21 5.94 20.41
C GLN A 305 -9.07 4.72 20.03
N MET A 306 -8.41 3.61 19.67
CA MET A 306 -9.11 2.41 19.20
C MET A 306 -10.02 1.81 20.29
N THR A 307 -9.59 1.83 21.55
CA THR A 307 -10.42 1.38 22.67
C THR A 307 -11.65 2.26 22.86
N ALA A 308 -11.49 3.58 22.80
CA ALA A 308 -12.60 4.53 22.93
C ALA A 308 -13.58 4.39 21.76
N ASP A 309 -13.09 4.32 20.52
CA ASP A 309 -13.93 4.18 19.33
C ASP A 309 -14.69 2.84 19.32
N ALA A 310 -14.05 1.73 19.73
CA ALA A 310 -14.69 0.44 19.87
C ALA A 310 -15.81 0.46 20.92
N ALA A 311 -15.55 1.06 22.08
CA ALA A 311 -16.53 1.19 23.13
C ALA A 311 -17.74 2.06 22.73
N ALA A 312 -17.54 3.07 21.89
CA ALA A 312 -18.61 3.97 21.43
C ALA A 312 -19.67 3.26 20.57
N ILE A 313 -19.33 2.13 19.94
CA ILE A 313 -20.24 1.34 19.09
C ILE A 313 -20.43 -0.10 19.59
N ASP A 314 -20.06 -0.39 20.84
CA ASP A 314 -20.14 -1.72 21.45
C ASP A 314 -19.45 -2.82 20.61
N ALA A 315 -18.31 -2.47 19.98
CA ALA A 315 -17.54 -3.40 19.18
C ALA A 315 -16.79 -4.43 20.05
N ASP A 316 -16.73 -5.68 19.59
CA ASP A 316 -15.95 -6.74 20.26
C ASP A 316 -14.45 -6.52 19.99
N LEU A 317 -13.73 -6.04 21.01
CA LEU A 317 -12.29 -5.79 20.94
C LEU A 317 -11.52 -6.94 21.56
N LYS A 318 -10.67 -7.61 20.76
CA LYS A 318 -9.78 -8.69 21.22
C LYS A 318 -8.33 -8.35 20.93
N LEU A 319 -7.47 -8.63 21.91
CA LEU A 319 -6.05 -8.30 21.88
C LEU A 319 -5.21 -9.56 22.07
N TRP A 320 -4.20 -9.73 21.23
CA TRP A 320 -3.15 -10.75 21.38
C TRP A 320 -1.81 -10.07 21.64
N LEU A 321 -1.12 -10.49 22.70
CA LEU A 321 0.18 -9.95 23.06
C LEU A 321 1.21 -11.09 23.24
N GLU A 322 2.43 -10.86 22.75
CA GLU A 322 3.52 -11.81 22.99
C GLU A 322 3.93 -11.82 24.48
N THR A 323 3.87 -10.65 25.15
CA THR A 323 4.11 -10.53 26.59
C THR A 323 2.81 -10.68 27.38
N PRO A 324 2.83 -11.32 28.58
CA PRO A 324 1.63 -11.51 29.39
C PRO A 324 0.95 -10.20 29.77
N TYR A 325 -0.37 -10.14 29.59
CA TYR A 325 -1.23 -9.02 29.99
C TYR A 325 -2.63 -9.54 30.33
N ALA A 326 -3.19 -9.12 31.45
CA ALA A 326 -4.41 -9.74 32.03
C ALA A 326 -5.66 -9.68 31.10
N ALA A 327 -5.77 -8.66 30.27
CA ALA A 327 -6.90 -8.44 29.36
C ALA A 327 -6.62 -8.86 27.91
N ALA A 328 -5.55 -9.64 27.65
CA ALA A 328 -5.17 -10.09 26.33
C ALA A 328 -4.92 -11.60 26.29
N THR A 329 -5.13 -12.21 25.12
CA THR A 329 -4.66 -13.56 24.83
C THR A 329 -3.16 -13.52 24.64
N GLN A 330 -2.40 -14.39 25.30
CA GLN A 330 -0.95 -14.48 25.11
C GLN A 330 -0.62 -15.24 23.83
N GLY A 331 0.20 -14.62 22.98
CA GLY A 331 0.71 -15.25 21.75
C GLY A 331 0.29 -14.52 20.47
N PHE A 332 0.24 -15.25 19.36
CA PHE A 332 -0.09 -14.72 18.05
C PHE A 332 -1.58 -14.86 17.76
N MET A 333 -2.16 -13.82 17.13
CA MET A 333 -3.57 -13.83 16.71
C MET A 333 -3.91 -15.07 15.87
N SER A 334 -5.08 -15.67 16.17
CA SER A 334 -5.70 -16.70 15.34
C SER A 334 -7.22 -16.47 15.26
N LEU A 335 -7.76 -16.48 14.04
CA LEU A 335 -9.21 -16.39 13.83
C LEU A 335 -9.95 -17.65 14.26
N ARG A 336 -9.25 -18.78 14.44
CA ARG A 336 -9.84 -20.03 14.96
C ARG A 336 -10.30 -19.91 16.43
N GLU A 337 -9.84 -18.85 17.12
CA GLU A 337 -10.22 -18.54 18.51
C GLU A 337 -11.33 -17.48 18.59
N VAL A 338 -11.88 -17.08 17.46
CA VAL A 338 -12.88 -16.00 17.32
C VAL A 338 -14.11 -16.54 16.62
N ASP A 339 -15.29 -16.15 17.09
CA ASP A 339 -16.53 -16.40 16.36
C ASP A 339 -16.59 -15.43 15.16
N VAL A 340 -16.25 -15.96 13.98
CA VAL A 340 -16.11 -15.20 12.74
C VAL A 340 -17.38 -15.31 11.91
N PRO A 341 -18.15 -14.22 11.70
CA PRO A 341 -19.31 -14.25 10.82
C PRO A 341 -18.86 -14.49 9.36
N ALA A 342 -19.41 -15.53 8.70
CA ALA A 342 -19.02 -15.91 7.34
C ALA A 342 -19.40 -14.84 6.28
N ASP A 343 -20.36 -13.97 6.58
CA ASP A 343 -20.77 -12.85 5.72
C ASP A 343 -20.04 -11.54 6.04
N ALA A 344 -19.03 -11.56 6.93
CA ALA A 344 -18.24 -10.39 7.26
C ALA A 344 -17.37 -9.89 6.11
N SER A 345 -17.04 -8.60 6.17
CA SER A 345 -15.93 -8.00 5.40
C SER A 345 -14.74 -7.85 6.31
N LEU A 346 -13.61 -8.45 5.92
CA LEU A 346 -12.34 -8.40 6.66
C LEU A 346 -11.45 -7.30 6.08
N TYR A 347 -10.99 -6.38 6.93
CA TYR A 347 -9.95 -5.39 6.65
C TYR A 347 -8.70 -5.76 7.42
N LEU A 348 -7.60 -5.96 6.72
CA LEU A 348 -6.40 -6.61 7.24
C LEU A 348 -5.15 -5.78 6.95
N CYS A 349 -4.35 -5.47 7.97
CA CYS A 349 -3.06 -4.81 7.80
C CYS A 349 -2.06 -5.24 8.87
N GLY A 350 -0.81 -5.45 8.46
CA GLY A 350 0.29 -5.86 9.34
C GLY A 350 1.43 -6.53 8.56
N PRO A 351 2.36 -7.19 9.25
CA PRO A 351 3.44 -7.93 8.61
C PRO A 351 2.91 -9.01 7.65
N LEU A 352 3.59 -9.20 6.52
CA LEU A 352 3.13 -10.11 5.47
C LEU A 352 2.83 -11.54 5.96
N PRO A 353 3.66 -12.18 6.81
CA PRO A 353 3.33 -13.50 7.36
C PRO A 353 2.04 -13.53 8.17
N PHE A 354 1.80 -12.47 8.97
CA PHE A 354 0.55 -12.29 9.71
C PHE A 354 -0.64 -12.20 8.77
N MET A 355 -0.56 -11.32 7.76
CA MET A 355 -1.67 -11.13 6.81
C MET A 355 -2.00 -12.41 6.04
N LYS A 356 -0.98 -13.17 5.59
CA LYS A 356 -1.20 -14.45 4.91
C LYS A 356 -1.93 -15.44 5.82
N LYS A 357 -1.47 -15.61 7.06
CA LYS A 357 -2.10 -16.49 8.04
C LYS A 357 -3.56 -16.12 8.29
N ILE A 358 -3.83 -14.84 8.60
CA ILE A 358 -5.18 -14.38 8.91
C ILE A 358 -6.11 -14.49 7.70
N ARG A 359 -5.61 -14.19 6.50
CA ARG A 359 -6.38 -14.39 5.26
C ARG A 359 -6.76 -15.85 5.05
N ASP A 360 -5.84 -16.78 5.23
CA ASP A 360 -6.10 -18.20 5.02
C ASP A 360 -7.09 -18.72 6.07
N GLU A 361 -6.95 -18.36 7.34
CA GLU A 361 -7.91 -18.69 8.39
C GLU A 361 -9.29 -18.05 8.16
N ALA A 362 -9.37 -16.85 7.59
CA ALA A 362 -10.62 -16.21 7.22
C ALA A 362 -11.36 -16.97 6.10
N ILE A 363 -10.61 -17.46 5.11
CA ILE A 363 -11.18 -18.30 4.03
C ILE A 363 -11.66 -19.64 4.60
N GLU A 364 -10.89 -20.26 5.50
CA GLU A 364 -11.30 -21.49 6.20
C GLU A 364 -12.58 -21.28 7.03
N ALA A 365 -12.75 -20.10 7.63
CA ALA A 365 -13.96 -19.70 8.37
C ALA A 365 -15.15 -19.36 7.46
N GLY A 366 -14.98 -19.35 6.14
CA GLY A 366 -16.04 -19.15 5.16
C GLY A 366 -16.16 -17.71 4.60
N ILE A 367 -15.25 -16.79 4.95
CA ILE A 367 -15.23 -15.47 4.35
C ILE A 367 -14.73 -15.56 2.89
N PRO A 368 -15.53 -15.16 1.89
CA PRO A 368 -15.09 -15.17 0.51
C PRO A 368 -13.87 -14.25 0.29
N ALA A 369 -12.89 -14.67 -0.51
CA ALA A 369 -11.70 -13.88 -0.84
C ALA A 369 -12.04 -12.48 -1.42
N THR A 370 -13.20 -12.31 -2.02
CA THR A 370 -13.70 -11.03 -2.52
C THR A 370 -14.04 -10.03 -1.43
N ARG A 371 -14.30 -10.50 -0.19
CA ARG A 371 -14.60 -9.69 1.00
C ARG A 371 -13.39 -9.51 1.92
N ILE A 372 -12.22 -9.99 1.52
CA ILE A 372 -10.97 -9.78 2.25
C ILE A 372 -10.22 -8.63 1.58
N HIS A 373 -10.06 -7.54 2.33
CA HIS A 373 -9.38 -6.32 1.93
C HIS A 373 -8.09 -6.19 2.76
N TYR A 374 -6.96 -5.98 2.11
CA TYR A 374 -5.68 -5.87 2.83
C TYR A 374 -4.80 -4.76 2.29
N GLU A 375 -4.11 -4.06 3.19
CA GLU A 375 -3.13 -3.02 2.85
C GLU A 375 -1.71 -3.53 3.12
N VAL A 376 -0.82 -3.34 2.14
CA VAL A 376 0.59 -3.74 2.24
C VAL A 376 1.46 -2.50 2.41
N PHE A 377 2.16 -2.41 3.54
CA PHE A 377 3.10 -1.33 3.78
C PHE A 377 4.42 -1.59 3.05
N GLY A 378 4.67 -0.80 2.02
CA GLY A 378 5.84 -0.93 1.15
C GLY A 378 5.51 -1.41 -0.27
N PRO A 379 6.50 -1.97 -0.98
CA PRO A 379 6.26 -2.64 -2.26
C PRO A 379 5.39 -3.88 -2.07
N ASP A 380 4.39 -4.06 -2.95
CA ASP A 380 3.50 -5.22 -2.86
C ASP A 380 4.20 -6.49 -3.34
N VAL A 381 4.92 -7.13 -2.43
CA VAL A 381 5.56 -8.43 -2.68
C VAL A 381 4.61 -9.62 -2.47
N TRP A 382 3.33 -9.38 -2.16
CA TRP A 382 2.33 -10.44 -2.05
C TRP A 382 2.13 -11.18 -3.37
N LEU A 383 2.16 -10.44 -4.49
CA LEU A 383 2.03 -11.00 -5.84
C LEU A 383 3.28 -11.76 -6.30
N ALA A 384 4.41 -11.56 -5.63
CA ALA A 384 5.69 -12.20 -5.97
C ALA A 384 5.92 -13.56 -5.27
N ASN A 385 4.98 -14.01 -4.39
CA ASN A 385 5.12 -15.23 -3.60
C ASN A 385 3.96 -16.20 -3.81
#